data_b23665d98cbb81f7ac72fab75e3f6260
#
_entry.id   b23665d98cbb81f7ac72fab75e3f6260
#
_cell.length_a   1.000
_cell.length_b   1.000
_cell.length_c   1.000
_cell.angle_alpha   90.00
_cell.angle_beta   90.00
_cell.angle_gamma   90.00
#
_symmetry.space_group_name_H-M   'P 1'
#
loop_
_entity.id
_entity.type
_entity.pdbx_description
1 polymer ?
#
loop_
_entity_poly.entity_id
_entity_poly.type
_entity_poly.pdbx_seq_one_letter_code
_entity_poly.pdbx_strand_id
1 'polypeptide(L)' 'MRKLRPFWRDGRILQWPARESRRRLVLAEVVRAFPPGKRLGEAEVDAILREFWPDHCQLRRALIERELLNRKDGVYWRVG' A
#
# COMPACT_ATOMS: atom_id res chain seq x y z
N MET A 1 -5.89 -1.59 -16.30
CA MET A 1 -4.88 -0.54 -16.17
C MET A 1 -3.58 -0.97 -16.76
N ARG A 2 -3.31 -0.43 -17.93
CA ARG A 2 -2.15 -0.84 -18.69
C ARG A 2 -0.82 -0.48 -18.01
N LYS A 3 -0.75 0.69 -17.39
CA LYS A 3 0.47 1.15 -16.76
C LYS A 3 0.94 0.28 -15.61
N LEU A 4 0.03 -0.46 -14.99
CA LEU A 4 0.37 -1.32 -13.87
C LEU A 4 0.62 -2.77 -14.24
N ARG A 5 0.33 -3.16 -15.49
CA ARG A 5 0.48 -4.55 -15.93
C ARG A 5 1.85 -5.18 -15.67
N PRO A 6 2.96 -4.49 -15.97
CA PRO A 6 4.27 -5.09 -15.75
C PRO A 6 4.59 -5.37 -14.27
N PHE A 7 3.87 -4.73 -13.34
CA PHE A 7 4.14 -4.83 -11.91
C PHE A 7 3.03 -5.50 -11.14
N TRP A 8 1.92 -5.84 -11.80
CA TRP A 8 0.69 -6.22 -11.12
C TRP A 8 0.03 -7.41 -11.80
N ARG A 9 -0.37 -8.42 -10.99
CA ARG A 9 -1.07 -9.58 -11.51
C ARG A 9 -1.95 -10.17 -10.42
N ASP A 10 -3.23 -10.43 -10.77
CA ASP A 10 -4.20 -11.05 -9.86
C ASP A 10 -4.26 -10.35 -8.51
N GLY A 11 -4.21 -9.02 -8.52
CA GLY A 11 -4.28 -8.23 -7.31
C GLY A 11 -3.01 -8.22 -6.48
N ARG A 12 -1.90 -8.70 -7.05
CA ARG A 12 -0.62 -8.75 -6.34
C ARG A 12 0.46 -8.02 -7.12
N ILE A 13 1.39 -7.44 -6.39
CA ILE A 13 2.56 -6.80 -6.97
C ILE A 13 3.56 -7.88 -7.35
N LEU A 14 3.95 -7.91 -8.62
CA LEU A 14 4.93 -8.89 -9.11
C LEU A 14 6.36 -8.47 -8.84
N GLN A 15 6.61 -7.17 -8.91
CA GLN A 15 7.95 -6.63 -8.82
C GLN A 15 7.86 -5.23 -8.23
N TRP A 16 8.77 -4.92 -7.32
CA TRP A 16 8.81 -3.58 -6.72
C TRP A 16 9.29 -2.57 -7.77
N PRO A 17 8.49 -1.55 -8.08
CA PRO A 17 8.87 -0.59 -9.12
C PRO A 17 10.07 0.25 -8.70
N ALA A 18 11.07 0.32 -9.57
CA ALA A 18 12.25 1.15 -9.33
C ALA A 18 11.97 2.62 -9.55
N ARG A 19 11.08 2.94 -10.49
CA ARG A 19 10.78 4.33 -10.82
C ARG A 19 9.72 4.89 -9.89
N GLU A 20 9.93 6.11 -9.46
CA GLU A 20 9.02 6.82 -8.58
C GLU A 20 7.59 6.91 -9.15
N SER A 21 7.47 7.24 -10.43
CA SER A 21 6.16 7.38 -11.06
C SER A 21 5.37 6.07 -11.05
N ARG A 22 6.04 4.95 -11.27
CA ARG A 22 5.38 3.63 -11.25
C ARG A 22 5.02 3.23 -9.84
N ARG A 23 5.91 3.51 -8.89
CA ARG A 23 5.67 3.20 -7.48
C ARG A 23 4.45 3.95 -6.98
N ARG A 24 4.30 5.20 -7.38
CA ARG A 24 3.15 6.01 -7.01
C ARG A 24 1.85 5.39 -7.48
N LEU A 25 1.82 4.86 -8.70
CA LEU A 25 0.63 4.22 -9.25
C LEU A 25 0.27 2.93 -8.48
N VAL A 26 1.28 2.13 -8.16
CA VAL A 26 1.07 0.89 -7.40
C VAL A 26 0.53 1.23 -6.01
N LEU A 27 1.11 2.20 -5.34
CA LEU A 27 0.68 2.59 -3.99
C LEU A 27 -0.74 3.16 -3.98
N ALA A 28 -1.11 3.89 -5.02
CA ALA A 28 -2.47 4.42 -5.15
C ALA A 28 -3.49 3.28 -5.23
N GLU A 29 -3.13 2.17 -5.89
CA GLU A 29 -4.01 1.01 -5.95
C GLU A 29 -4.08 0.28 -4.61
N VAL A 30 -2.94 0.11 -3.95
CA VAL A 30 -2.89 -0.58 -2.67
C VAL A 30 -3.72 0.15 -1.61
N VAL A 31 -3.62 1.47 -1.55
CA VAL A 31 -4.31 2.25 -0.51
C VAL A 31 -5.84 2.16 -0.65
N ARG A 32 -6.33 1.81 -1.82
CA ARG A 32 -7.78 1.66 -2.04
C ARG A 32 -8.36 0.49 -1.26
N ALA A 33 -7.53 -0.45 -0.81
CA ALA A 33 -7.97 -1.54 0.04
C ALA A 33 -8.28 -1.10 1.47
N PHE A 34 -7.90 0.12 1.81
CA PHE A 34 -8.13 0.67 3.15
C PHE A 34 -9.40 1.51 3.15
N PRO A 35 -10.39 1.16 3.98
CA PRO A 35 -11.63 1.95 4.05
C PRO A 35 -11.33 3.38 4.53
N PRO A 36 -11.86 4.39 3.84
CA PRO A 36 -11.66 5.77 4.28
C PRO A 36 -12.20 5.99 5.69
N GLY A 37 -11.43 6.69 6.51
CA GLY A 37 -11.85 7.04 7.85
C GLY A 37 -11.81 5.93 8.88
N LYS A 38 -11.50 4.70 8.48
CA LYS A 38 -11.42 3.58 9.41
C LYS A 38 -10.02 3.50 10.00
N ARG A 39 -9.96 3.32 11.32
CA ARG A 39 -8.69 3.12 12.02
C ARG A 39 -8.41 1.64 12.17
N LEU A 40 -7.19 1.25 11.85
CA LEU A 40 -6.77 -0.16 11.84
C LEU A 40 -5.53 -0.34 12.72
N GLY A 41 -5.45 -1.46 13.40
CA GLY A 41 -4.25 -1.81 14.14
C GLY A 41 -3.14 -2.28 13.20
N GLU A 42 -1.91 -2.32 13.69
CA GLU A 42 -0.77 -2.70 12.86
C GLU A 42 -0.93 -4.12 12.29
N ALA A 43 -1.42 -5.06 13.08
CA ALA A 43 -1.62 -6.43 12.61
C ALA A 43 -2.61 -6.49 11.45
N GLU A 44 -3.68 -5.70 11.51
CA GLU A 44 -4.67 -5.63 10.45
C GLU A 44 -4.06 -5.04 9.17
N VAL A 45 -3.28 -3.97 9.33
CA VAL A 45 -2.59 -3.33 8.21
C VAL A 45 -1.63 -4.32 7.55
N ASP A 46 -0.84 -5.01 8.35
CA ASP A 46 0.13 -5.97 7.82
C ASP A 46 -0.57 -7.11 7.07
N ALA A 47 -1.69 -7.59 7.58
CA ALA A 47 -2.46 -8.64 6.91
C ALA A 47 -2.96 -8.18 5.54
N ILE A 48 -3.45 -6.94 5.46
CA ILE A 48 -3.91 -6.37 4.19
C ILE A 48 -2.73 -6.26 3.22
N LEU A 49 -1.60 -5.72 3.68
CA LEU A 49 -0.47 -5.47 2.81
C LEU A 49 0.20 -6.74 2.30
N ARG A 50 0.21 -7.81 3.11
CA ARG A 50 0.77 -9.09 2.67
C ARG A 50 0.02 -9.69 1.50
N GLU A 51 -1.26 -9.34 1.34
CA GLU A 51 -2.04 -9.78 0.20
C GLU A 51 -1.50 -9.22 -1.11
N PHE A 52 -0.83 -8.07 -1.06
CA PHE A 52 -0.29 -7.40 -2.24
C PHE A 52 1.18 -7.67 -2.47
N TRP A 53 1.97 -7.75 -1.40
CA TRP A 53 3.42 -7.80 -1.50
C TRP A 53 4.01 -8.47 -0.26
N PRO A 54 4.92 -9.46 -0.42
CA PRO A 54 5.47 -10.20 0.72
C PRO A 54 6.19 -9.31 1.74
N ASP A 55 6.94 -8.32 1.26
CA ASP A 55 7.60 -7.38 2.17
C ASP A 55 6.65 -6.26 2.56
N HIS A 56 5.73 -6.60 3.46
CA HIS A 56 4.73 -5.65 3.91
C HIS A 56 5.32 -4.44 4.64
N CYS A 57 6.50 -4.58 5.24
CA CYS A 57 7.17 -3.46 5.90
C CYS A 57 7.62 -2.41 4.90
N GLN A 58 8.15 -2.85 3.77
CA GLN A 58 8.54 -1.95 2.68
C GLN A 58 7.32 -1.21 2.15
N LEU A 59 6.22 -1.94 1.95
CA LEU A 59 4.99 -1.38 1.43
C LEU A 59 4.37 -0.38 2.41
N ARG A 60 4.32 -0.73 3.70
CA ARG A 60 3.78 0.15 4.74
C ARG A 60 4.58 1.45 4.83
N ARG A 61 5.91 1.33 4.83
CA ARG A 61 6.79 2.49 4.88
C ARG A 61 6.56 3.41 3.69
N ALA A 62 6.44 2.83 2.50
CA ALA A 62 6.22 3.61 1.29
C ALA A 62 4.89 4.39 1.34
N LEU A 63 3.84 3.75 1.86
CA LEU A 63 2.54 4.40 1.98
C LEU A 63 2.58 5.57 2.96
N ILE A 64 3.31 5.42 4.06
CA ILE A 64 3.44 6.49 5.05
C ILE A 64 4.29 7.63 4.51
N GLU A 65 5.40 7.31 3.85
CA GLU A 65 6.27 8.33 3.28
C GLU A 65 5.57 9.20 2.24
N ARG A 66 4.60 8.62 1.53
CA ARG A 66 3.83 9.35 0.54
C ARG A 66 2.56 9.98 1.11
N GLU A 67 2.39 9.86 2.41
CA GLU A 67 1.23 10.43 3.10
C GLU A 67 -0.11 9.86 2.61
N LEU A 68 -0.10 8.62 2.15
CA LEU A 68 -1.31 7.89 1.80
C LEU A 68 -1.92 7.21 3.01
N LEU A 69 -1.07 6.82 3.96
CA LEU A 69 -1.48 6.35 5.28
C LEU A 69 -0.83 7.22 6.33
N ASN A 70 -1.53 7.41 7.43
CA ASN A 70 -0.98 8.06 8.61
C ASN A 70 -1.04 7.08 9.77
N ARG A 71 -0.26 7.33 10.82
CA ARG A 71 -0.25 6.46 12.00
C ARG A 71 0.01 7.26 13.27
N LYS A 72 -0.55 6.74 14.37
CA LYS A 72 -0.27 7.28 15.70
C LYS A 72 -0.58 6.20 16.73
N ASP A 73 0.39 5.93 17.61
CA ASP A 73 0.21 4.98 18.70
C ASP A 73 -0.28 3.59 18.23
N GLY A 74 0.33 3.10 17.16
CA GLY A 74 0.00 1.77 16.64
C GLY A 74 -1.29 1.68 15.86
N VAL A 75 -1.94 2.81 15.61
CA VAL A 75 -3.18 2.87 14.83
C VAL A 75 -2.90 3.56 13.51
N TYR A 76 -3.44 2.98 12.43
CA TYR A 76 -3.23 3.48 11.07
C TYR A 76 -4.56 3.86 10.44
N TRP A 77 -4.54 4.84 9.56
CA TRP A 77 -5.72 5.23 8.80
C TRP A 77 -5.32 5.82 7.46
N ARG A 78 -6.24 5.70 6.50
CA ARG A 78 -6.05 6.25 5.16
C ARG A 78 -6.22 7.76 5.19
N VAL A 79 -5.31 8.47 4.53
CA VAL A 79 -5.35 9.92 4.40
C VAL A 79 -6.05 10.28 3.08
N GLY A 80 -7.04 11.12 3.16
CA GLY A 80 -7.77 11.57 1.99
C GLY A 80 -8.93 10.67 1.60
#